data_1900d54fac802f7e66c0eafa776a703c
#
_entry.id   1900d54fac802f7e66c0eafa776a703c
#
_cell.length_a   1.000
_cell.length_b   1.000
_cell.length_c   1.000
_cell.angle_alpha   90.00
_cell.angle_beta   90.00
_cell.angle_gamma   90.00
#
_symmetry.space_group_name_H-M   'P 1'
#
loop_
_entity.id
_entity.type
_entity.pdbx_description
1 polymer ?
#
loop_
_entity_poly.entity_id
_entity_poly.type
_entity_poly.pdbx_seq_one_letter_code
_entity_poly.pdbx_strand_id
1 'polypeptide(L)'
;GMRDLAPYIAKVKPDVLVIDQIRHMDSGKKGDDNLTYRLEAVCRQMRAMAHEHQLVAIGITQAGDRASGKGVLSMEDVDSAKTGVQGAVDLIIGVGVTDEMKRQNKRMLSLARNKLTGREEFFPIWIDEQHTRASGGPPQ
;
A
#
# COMPACT_ATOMS: atom_id res chain seq x y z
N GLY A 1 -8.51 -5.97 15.32
CA GLY A 1 -7.79 -4.70 15.02
C GLY A 1 -6.28 -4.84 15.16
N MET A 2 -5.56 -3.74 14.99
CA MET A 2 -4.09 -3.74 15.08
C MET A 2 -3.53 -4.25 16.42
N ARG A 3 -4.23 -3.97 17.52
CA ARG A 3 -3.81 -4.42 18.86
C ARG A 3 -3.83 -5.95 19.02
N ASP A 4 -4.72 -6.62 18.28
CA ASP A 4 -4.85 -8.08 18.35
C ASP A 4 -3.70 -8.80 17.67
N LEU A 5 -2.94 -8.08 16.79
CA LEU A 5 -1.76 -8.64 16.11
C LEU A 5 -0.51 -8.68 16.99
N ALA A 6 -0.40 -7.80 17.99
CA ALA A 6 0.80 -7.69 18.81
C ALA A 6 1.25 -9.00 19.48
N PRO A 7 0.35 -9.83 20.08
CA PRO A 7 0.74 -11.11 20.67
C PRO A 7 1.29 -12.10 19.62
N TYR A 8 0.72 -12.09 18.40
CA TYR A 8 1.19 -12.97 17.32
C TYR A 8 2.56 -12.55 16.82
N ILE A 9 2.77 -11.24 16.64
CA ILE A 9 4.06 -10.70 16.19
C ILE A 9 5.14 -10.99 17.23
N ALA A 10 4.86 -10.80 18.51
CA ALA A 10 5.80 -11.09 19.58
C ALA A 10 6.19 -12.59 19.63
N LYS A 11 5.23 -13.49 19.32
CA LYS A 11 5.46 -14.93 19.27
C LYS A 11 6.22 -15.38 18.02
N VAL A 12 5.81 -14.89 16.84
CA VAL A 12 6.33 -15.34 15.53
C VAL A 12 7.63 -14.61 15.18
N LYS A 13 7.79 -13.35 15.62
CA LYS A 13 8.93 -12.47 15.30
C LYS A 13 9.22 -12.40 13.80
N PRO A 14 8.23 -11.99 12.98
CA PRO A 14 8.42 -11.94 11.54
C PRO A 14 9.35 -10.78 11.15
N ASP A 15 10.10 -10.94 10.06
CA ASP A 15 10.85 -9.84 9.44
C ASP A 15 9.93 -8.93 8.63
N VAL A 16 8.84 -9.46 8.10
CA VAL A 16 7.87 -8.73 7.28
C VAL A 16 6.45 -9.04 7.71
N LEU A 17 5.66 -7.99 7.92
CA LEU A 17 4.21 -8.06 8.17
C LEU A 17 3.46 -7.49 6.97
N VAL A 18 2.60 -8.29 6.35
CA VAL A 18 1.71 -7.84 5.27
C VAL A 18 0.27 -7.83 5.75
N ILE A 19 -0.44 -6.72 5.55
CA ILE A 19 -1.87 -6.59 5.89
C ILE A 19 -2.65 -6.24 4.62
N ASP A 20 -3.50 -7.16 4.18
CA ASP A 20 -4.39 -7.00 3.03
C ASP A 20 -5.87 -7.19 3.47
N GLN A 21 -6.64 -6.13 3.61
CA GLN A 21 -6.45 -4.72 3.31
C GLN A 21 -6.52 -3.88 4.59
N ILE A 22 -5.65 -2.87 4.70
CA ILE A 22 -5.62 -1.99 5.89
C ILE A 22 -6.89 -1.17 6.07
N ARG A 23 -7.68 -0.93 5.01
CA ARG A 23 -8.95 -0.21 5.08
C ARG A 23 -10.01 -0.92 5.93
N HIS A 24 -9.89 -2.23 6.12
CA HIS A 24 -10.79 -3.05 6.93
C HIS A 24 -10.30 -3.23 8.37
N MET A 25 -9.12 -2.71 8.69
CA MET A 25 -8.59 -2.77 10.05
C MET A 25 -9.30 -1.76 10.95
N ASP A 26 -9.61 -2.20 12.15
CA ASP A 26 -10.12 -1.35 13.21
C ASP A 26 -8.96 -0.60 13.88
N SER A 27 -9.10 0.73 14.00
CA SER A 27 -8.14 1.57 14.71
C SER A 27 -8.20 1.42 16.24
N GLY A 28 -9.26 0.77 16.76
CA GLY A 28 -9.52 0.63 18.17
C GLY A 28 -10.03 1.90 18.86
N LYS A 29 -10.39 2.95 18.09
CA LYS A 29 -11.01 4.17 18.60
C LYS A 29 -12.52 4.11 18.40
N LYS A 30 -13.28 4.33 19.46
CA LYS A 30 -14.75 4.46 19.38
C LYS A 30 -15.13 5.71 18.56
N GLY A 31 -16.07 5.57 17.62
CA GLY A 31 -16.59 6.67 16.80
C GLY A 31 -15.71 7.03 15.59
N ASP A 32 -14.82 6.16 15.18
CA ASP A 32 -13.95 6.37 14.03
C ASP A 32 -14.64 5.92 12.72
N ASP A 33 -15.81 6.50 12.44
CA ASP A 33 -16.62 6.21 11.24
C ASP A 33 -16.01 6.81 9.97
N ASN A 34 -15.07 7.75 10.11
CA ASN A 34 -14.40 8.38 8.99
C ASN A 34 -13.22 7.52 8.52
N LEU A 35 -13.35 6.97 7.31
CA LEU A 35 -12.32 6.11 6.69
C LEU A 35 -10.92 6.78 6.66
N THR A 36 -10.86 8.08 6.40
CA THR A 36 -9.58 8.82 6.35
C THR A 36 -8.86 8.79 7.69
N TYR A 37 -9.56 9.12 8.78
CA TYR A 37 -8.97 9.10 10.12
C TYR A 37 -8.62 7.69 10.58
N ARG A 38 -9.45 6.71 10.23
CA ARG A 38 -9.19 5.30 10.53
C ARG A 38 -7.94 4.80 9.83
N LEU A 39 -7.79 5.04 8.52
CA LEU A 39 -6.59 4.68 7.77
C LEU A 39 -5.33 5.35 8.31
N GLU A 40 -5.41 6.63 8.64
CA GLU A 40 -4.29 7.34 9.26
C GLU A 40 -3.88 6.70 10.59
N ALA A 41 -4.85 6.39 11.45
CA ALA A 41 -4.59 5.75 12.73
C ALA A 41 -3.98 4.35 12.56
N VAL A 42 -4.49 3.54 11.62
CA VAL A 42 -3.94 2.22 11.29
C VAL A 42 -2.51 2.33 10.77
N CYS A 43 -2.22 3.25 9.85
CA CYS A 43 -0.87 3.45 9.33
C CYS A 43 0.12 3.88 10.44
N ARG A 44 -0.31 4.75 11.35
CA ARG A 44 0.52 5.14 12.51
C ARG A 44 0.79 3.96 13.45
N GLN A 45 -0.22 3.11 13.69
CA GLN A 45 -0.06 1.91 14.51
C GLN A 45 0.87 0.89 13.83
N MET A 46 0.74 0.68 12.52
CA MET A 46 1.65 -0.16 11.74
C MET A 46 3.09 0.34 11.83
N ARG A 47 3.31 1.65 11.70
CA ARG A 47 4.64 2.24 11.84
C ARG A 47 5.22 2.04 13.23
N ALA A 48 4.42 2.26 14.29
CA ALA A 48 4.87 2.04 15.67
C ALA A 48 5.27 0.57 15.88
N MET A 49 4.46 -0.36 15.40
CA MET A 49 4.69 -1.80 15.48
C MET A 49 5.95 -2.22 14.69
N ALA A 50 6.14 -1.68 13.49
CA ALA A 50 7.33 -1.93 12.68
C ALA A 50 8.61 -1.49 13.42
N HIS A 51 8.56 -0.33 14.06
CA HIS A 51 9.68 0.18 14.83
C HIS A 51 9.93 -0.65 16.11
N GLU A 52 8.88 -0.96 16.87
CA GLU A 52 8.95 -1.73 18.12
C GLU A 52 9.51 -3.12 17.91
N HIS A 53 9.06 -3.81 16.86
CA HIS A 53 9.45 -5.19 16.56
C HIS A 53 10.55 -5.31 15.50
N GLN A 54 11.08 -4.19 15.01
CA GLN A 54 12.15 -4.13 13.99
C GLN A 54 11.80 -4.94 12.72
N LEU A 55 10.57 -4.79 12.24
CA LEU A 55 10.05 -5.46 11.05
C LEU A 55 9.68 -4.46 9.94
N VAL A 56 9.55 -4.94 8.72
CA VAL A 56 8.96 -4.18 7.60
C VAL A 56 7.45 -4.40 7.62
N ALA A 57 6.66 -3.32 7.69
CA ALA A 57 5.20 -3.38 7.62
C ALA A 57 4.72 -2.93 6.24
N ILE A 58 3.98 -3.79 5.54
CA ILE A 58 3.38 -3.54 4.23
C ILE A 58 1.87 -3.53 4.38
N GLY A 59 1.24 -2.39 4.13
CA GLY A 59 -0.21 -2.24 4.10
C GLY A 59 -0.72 -2.15 2.67
N ILE A 60 -1.67 -2.98 2.29
CA ILE A 60 -2.33 -2.95 0.99
C ILE A 60 -3.66 -2.22 1.15
N THR A 61 -3.96 -1.31 0.23
CA THR A 61 -5.24 -0.60 0.16
C THR A 61 -5.62 -0.35 -1.30
N GLN A 62 -6.84 0.06 -1.53
CA GLN A 62 -7.30 0.42 -2.87
C GLN A 62 -6.92 1.86 -3.19
N ALA A 63 -6.72 2.14 -4.47
CA ALA A 63 -6.65 3.50 -4.98
C ALA A 63 -8.06 4.11 -5.00
N GLY A 64 -8.16 5.42 -4.83
CA GLY A 64 -9.42 6.14 -4.89
C GLY A 64 -9.96 6.25 -6.32
N ASP A 65 -11.21 6.73 -6.45
CA ASP A 65 -11.90 6.86 -7.74
C ASP A 65 -11.13 7.70 -8.77
N ARG A 66 -10.36 8.67 -8.29
CA ARG A 66 -9.51 9.53 -9.14
C ARG A 66 -8.38 8.79 -9.84
N ALA A 67 -8.03 7.59 -9.38
CA ALA A 67 -7.00 6.75 -9.95
C ALA A 67 -7.49 5.94 -11.17
N SER A 68 -8.80 5.91 -11.40
CA SER A 68 -9.40 5.14 -12.50
C SER A 68 -8.83 5.56 -13.85
N GLY A 69 -8.34 4.59 -14.63
CA GLY A 69 -7.76 4.82 -15.96
C GLY A 69 -6.37 5.47 -15.99
N LYS A 70 -5.75 5.71 -14.83
CA LYS A 70 -4.39 6.25 -14.76
C LYS A 70 -3.34 5.15 -14.82
N GLY A 71 -2.36 5.32 -15.71
CA GLY A 71 -1.18 4.43 -15.76
C GLY A 71 -0.21 4.68 -14.62
N VAL A 72 0.05 5.95 -14.28
CA VAL A 72 0.93 6.34 -13.17
C VAL A 72 0.08 6.92 -12.05
N LEU A 73 0.23 6.38 -10.84
CA LEU A 73 -0.47 6.87 -9.65
C LEU A 73 0.45 7.77 -8.82
N SER A 74 -0.14 8.84 -8.30
CA SER A 74 0.49 9.78 -7.37
C SER A 74 -0.02 9.59 -5.95
N MET A 75 0.52 10.37 -5.01
CA MET A 75 0.03 10.38 -3.62
C MET A 75 -1.46 10.76 -3.50
N GLU A 76 -1.97 11.59 -4.43
CA GLU A 76 -3.36 12.06 -4.43
C GLU A 76 -4.34 10.96 -4.84
N ASP A 77 -3.86 9.91 -5.48
CA ASP A 77 -4.66 8.80 -5.97
C ASP A 77 -4.89 7.70 -4.91
N VAL A 78 -4.24 7.78 -3.76
CA VAL A 78 -4.51 6.88 -2.63
C VAL A 78 -5.88 7.23 -2.03
N ASP A 79 -6.76 6.22 -1.92
CA ASP A 79 -8.11 6.42 -1.37
C ASP A 79 -8.05 7.03 0.04
N SER A 80 -8.83 8.10 0.23
CA SER A 80 -8.94 8.80 1.52
C SER A 80 -7.61 9.28 2.11
N ALA A 81 -6.51 9.26 1.35
CA ALA A 81 -5.18 9.64 1.82
C ALA A 81 -4.98 11.15 1.77
N LYS A 82 -5.63 11.86 2.67
CA LYS A 82 -5.19 13.20 3.00
C LYS A 82 -3.90 13.13 3.84
N THR A 83 -3.31 14.24 4.10
CA THR A 83 -1.97 14.49 4.70
C THR A 83 -1.50 13.50 5.78
N GLY A 84 -2.41 12.87 6.51
CA GLY A 84 -2.11 11.98 7.63
C GLY A 84 -1.51 10.62 7.23
N VAL A 85 -2.09 9.94 6.24
CA VAL A 85 -1.55 8.65 5.75
C VAL A 85 -0.18 8.89 5.13
N GLN A 86 -0.06 9.93 4.29
CA GLN A 86 1.20 10.30 3.66
C GLN A 86 2.29 10.60 4.69
N GLY A 87 1.94 11.22 5.82
CA GLY A 87 2.85 11.48 6.94
C GLY A 87 3.34 10.20 7.64
N ALA A 88 2.46 9.21 7.75
CA ALA A 88 2.69 7.99 8.52
C ALA A 88 3.52 6.92 7.81
N VAL A 89 3.64 6.97 6.47
CA VAL A 89 4.35 5.94 5.69
C VAL A 89 5.67 6.46 5.12
N ASP A 90 6.63 5.58 4.86
CA ASP A 90 7.93 5.91 4.29
C ASP A 90 7.95 5.74 2.78
N LEU A 91 7.19 4.77 2.26
CA LEU A 91 7.08 4.46 0.85
C LEU A 91 5.60 4.24 0.47
N ILE A 92 5.18 4.78 -0.67
CA ILE A 92 3.90 4.48 -1.30
C ILE A 92 4.19 3.99 -2.71
N ILE A 93 3.74 2.77 -2.99
CA ILE A 93 3.83 2.16 -4.33
C ILE A 93 2.43 2.12 -4.90
N GLY A 94 2.21 2.82 -6.01
CA GLY A 94 0.98 2.75 -6.78
C GLY A 94 1.08 1.72 -7.90
N VAL A 95 -0.02 1.00 -8.14
CA VAL A 95 -0.14 0.09 -9.29
C VAL A 95 -1.21 0.65 -10.20
N GLY A 96 -0.78 1.29 -11.29
CA GLY A 96 -1.66 1.94 -12.24
C GLY A 96 -1.88 1.11 -13.51
N VAL A 97 -3.01 1.35 -14.17
CA VAL A 97 -3.36 0.70 -15.43
C VAL A 97 -4.29 1.58 -16.27
N THR A 98 -3.97 1.70 -17.56
CA THR A 98 -4.90 2.20 -18.58
C THR A 98 -5.55 1.02 -19.32
N ASP A 99 -6.63 1.27 -20.07
CA ASP A 99 -7.29 0.22 -20.85
C ASP A 99 -6.35 -0.39 -21.91
N GLU A 100 -5.48 0.41 -22.50
CA GLU A 100 -4.48 -0.07 -23.43
C GLU A 100 -3.44 -0.97 -22.75
N MET A 101 -2.92 -0.54 -21.61
CA MET A 101 -1.98 -1.34 -20.81
C MET A 101 -2.62 -2.66 -20.36
N LYS A 102 -3.91 -2.64 -19.99
CA LYS A 102 -4.65 -3.83 -19.60
C LYS A 102 -4.71 -4.86 -20.72
N ARG A 103 -4.96 -4.42 -21.96
CA ARG A 103 -4.95 -5.30 -23.15
C ARG A 103 -3.58 -5.92 -23.43
N GLN A 104 -2.51 -5.28 -22.98
CA GLN A 104 -1.13 -5.74 -23.11
C GLN A 104 -0.64 -6.54 -21.88
N ASN A 105 -1.53 -6.85 -20.95
CA ASN A 105 -1.17 -7.45 -19.65
C ASN A 105 -0.12 -6.65 -18.87
N LYS A 106 -0.08 -5.34 -19.08
CA LYS A 106 0.90 -4.42 -18.52
C LYS A 106 0.30 -3.61 -17.38
N ARG A 107 1.11 -3.30 -16.38
CA ARG A 107 0.81 -2.36 -15.30
C ARG A 107 2.00 -1.42 -15.12
N MET A 108 1.77 -0.30 -14.46
CA MET A 108 2.84 0.61 -14.07
C MET A 108 2.94 0.65 -12.54
N LEU A 109 4.10 0.31 -12.01
CA LEU A 109 4.44 0.61 -10.62
C LEU A 109 4.97 2.04 -10.56
N SER A 110 4.46 2.83 -9.62
CA SER A 110 4.95 4.19 -9.35
C SER A 110 5.36 4.31 -7.90
N LEU A 111 6.53 4.88 -7.64
CA LEU A 111 6.95 5.31 -6.31
C LEU A 111 6.29 6.67 -6.02
N ALA A 112 5.01 6.65 -5.69
CA ALA A 112 4.20 7.85 -5.46
C ALA A 112 4.69 8.67 -4.25
N ARG A 113 5.36 8.02 -3.31
CA ARG A 113 6.11 8.63 -2.21
C ARG A 113 7.32 7.77 -1.88
N ASN A 114 8.45 8.40 -1.72
CA ASN A 114 9.70 7.72 -1.36
C ASN A 114 10.54 8.63 -0.45
N LYS A 115 10.38 8.45 0.85
CA LYS A 115 11.17 9.20 1.86
C LYS A 115 12.63 8.73 1.95
N LEU A 116 12.93 7.52 1.44
CA LEU A 116 14.27 6.93 1.53
C LEU A 116 15.25 7.64 0.59
N THR A 117 14.81 7.95 -0.64
CA THR A 117 15.67 8.60 -1.64
C THR A 117 15.13 9.94 -2.13
N GLY A 118 13.87 10.25 -1.85
CA GLY A 118 13.18 11.44 -2.36
C GLY A 118 12.86 11.39 -3.87
N ARG A 119 13.18 10.30 -4.55
CA ARG A 119 12.95 10.16 -6.00
C ARG A 119 11.57 9.60 -6.28
N GLU A 120 10.89 10.21 -7.24
CA GLU A 120 9.70 9.67 -7.89
C GLU A 120 10.16 8.87 -9.11
N GLU A 121 9.82 7.60 -9.14
CA GLU A 121 10.18 6.69 -10.22
C GLU A 121 8.98 5.83 -10.59
N PHE A 122 8.93 5.34 -11.81
CA PHE A 122 7.90 4.41 -12.26
C PHE A 122 8.50 3.34 -13.17
N PHE A 123 7.94 2.13 -13.07
CA PHE A 123 8.46 0.94 -13.74
C PHE A 123 7.31 0.17 -14.38
N PRO A 124 7.42 -0.23 -15.66
CA PRO A 124 6.46 -1.14 -16.24
C PRO A 124 6.67 -2.55 -15.67
N ILE A 125 5.55 -3.22 -15.43
CA ILE A 125 5.51 -4.65 -15.12
C ILE A 125 4.50 -5.35 -16.02
N TRP A 126 4.70 -6.61 -16.26
CA TRP A 126 3.78 -7.48 -17.00
C TRP A 126 3.17 -8.50 -16.07
N ILE A 127 1.87 -8.73 -16.23
CA ILE A 127 1.10 -9.70 -15.44
C ILE A 127 0.79 -10.90 -16.33
N ASP A 128 1.25 -12.06 -15.93
CA ASP A 128 0.80 -13.34 -16.48
C ASP A 128 -0.35 -13.85 -15.62
N GLU A 129 -1.58 -13.63 -16.09
CA GLU A 129 -2.79 -14.00 -15.36
C GLU A 129 -2.95 -15.51 -15.23
N GLN A 130 -2.45 -16.30 -16.19
CA GLN A 130 -2.55 -17.77 -16.18
C GLN A 130 -1.68 -18.38 -15.09
N HIS A 131 -0.49 -17.82 -14.86
CA HIS A 131 0.46 -18.32 -13.88
C HIS A 131 0.57 -17.46 -12.63
N THR A 132 -0.28 -16.42 -12.50
CA THR A 132 -0.28 -15.49 -11.36
C THR A 132 1.12 -14.90 -11.09
N ARG A 133 1.81 -14.47 -12.15
CA ARG A 133 3.18 -13.95 -12.09
C ARG A 133 3.23 -12.48 -12.53
N ALA A 134 4.13 -11.74 -11.91
CA ALA A 134 4.52 -10.42 -12.36
C ALA A 134 6.01 -10.44 -12.75
N SER A 135 6.38 -9.77 -13.85
CA SER A 135 7.75 -9.69 -14.34
C SER A 135 8.11 -8.28 -14.77
N GLY A 136 9.40 -7.93 -14.71
CA GLY A 136 9.91 -6.65 -15.18
C GLY A 136 10.09 -6.56 -16.70
N GLY A 137 9.75 -7.59 -17.46
CA GLY A 137 9.80 -7.64 -18.91
C GLY A 137 8.58 -8.35 -19.50
N PRO A 138 8.31 -8.23 -20.82
CA PRO A 138 7.21 -8.92 -21.46
C PRO A 138 7.39 -10.45 -21.31
N PRO A 139 6.29 -11.22 -21.25
CA PRO A 139 6.37 -12.68 -21.22
C PRO A 139 7.12 -13.19 -22.47
N GLN A 140 8.01 -14.15 -22.26
CA GLN A 140 8.72 -14.84 -23.34
C GLN A 140 7.83 -15.87 -23.97
#